data_dd706fcc025fb5f639e98449f7fd1c05
#
_entry.id   dd706fcc025fb5f639e98449f7fd1c05
#
_cell.length_a   1.000
_cell.length_b   1.000
_cell.length_c   1.000
_cell.angle_alpha   90.00
_cell.angle_beta   90.00
_cell.angle_gamma   90.00
#
_symmetry.space_group_name_H-M   'P 1'
#
loop_
_entity.id
_entity.type
_entity.pdbx_description
1 polymer ?
#
loop_
_entity_poly.entity_id
_entity_poly.type
_entity_poly.pdbx_seq_one_letter_code
_entity_poly.pdbx_strand_id
1 'polypeptide(L)'
;IRDVLGSRGLGDVYKRQIIAVVIIAVVVLVLILNGAERRIPVQYSKKMAGRKMVGGQSSNIPLKVNTAGVIPIIFASSIMSFPSIILSFVGKSDIKGIGGTLIKMLNSNNWFDKTNPVASLGLILYIVLVIFFAYFYTSITFNPMEVADNMKKQGGFIPGIRPGKSTVDYLNNLLSYIIFIGAAGLTIVAVIPFFFNGFFKANVSFGGTSLIIIASVILETLKQIESMMLVRNYKGFLND
;
A
#
# COMPACT_ATOMS: atom_id res chain seq x y z
N ILE A 1 -23.57 34.30 28.73
CA ILE A 1 -22.15 33.87 28.58
C ILE A 1 -22.00 32.36 28.87
N ARG A 2 -22.86 31.75 29.72
CA ARG A 2 -22.78 30.32 30.10
C ARG A 2 -23.23 29.38 28.98
N ASP A 3 -24.18 29.79 28.13
CA ASP A 3 -24.76 28.95 27.07
C ASP A 3 -23.96 28.93 25.75
N VAL A 4 -23.06 29.90 25.56
CA VAL A 4 -22.22 29.98 24.35
C VAL A 4 -20.97 29.12 24.45
N LEU A 5 -20.50 28.79 25.65
CA LEU A 5 -19.31 27.95 25.89
C LEU A 5 -19.63 26.44 25.91
N GLY A 6 -20.88 26.07 26.26
CA GLY A 6 -21.25 24.65 26.42
C GLY A 6 -21.52 23.91 25.11
N SER A 7 -22.20 24.54 24.15
CA SER A 7 -22.64 23.82 22.93
C SER A 7 -21.59 23.76 21.82
N ARG A 8 -20.72 24.76 21.69
CA ARG A 8 -19.61 24.75 20.73
C ARG A 8 -18.44 23.84 21.17
N GLY A 9 -18.18 23.79 22.48
CA GLY A 9 -17.09 22.99 23.03
C GLY A 9 -17.33 21.48 22.95
N LEU A 10 -18.53 21.00 23.25
CA LEU A 10 -18.88 19.59 23.22
C LEU A 10 -18.84 19.02 21.80
N GLY A 11 -19.43 19.72 20.81
CA GLY A 11 -19.43 19.30 19.43
C GLY A 11 -18.03 19.17 18.82
N ASP A 12 -17.11 20.05 19.19
CA ASP A 12 -15.73 20.01 18.71
C ASP A 12 -14.91 18.93 19.41
N VAL A 13 -15.20 18.62 20.67
CA VAL A 13 -14.56 17.51 21.40
C VAL A 13 -14.96 16.17 20.79
N TYR A 14 -16.24 15.95 20.52
CA TYR A 14 -16.70 14.72 19.85
C TYR A 14 -16.11 14.57 18.44
N LYS A 15 -16.02 15.63 17.66
CA LYS A 15 -15.36 15.60 16.34
C LYS A 15 -13.90 15.18 16.44
N ARG A 16 -13.16 15.74 17.41
CA ARG A 16 -11.74 15.38 17.63
C ARG A 16 -11.60 13.93 18.07
N GLN A 17 -12.49 13.43 18.92
CA GLN A 17 -12.48 12.03 19.35
C GLN A 17 -12.75 11.09 18.17
N ILE A 18 -13.74 11.38 17.33
CA ILE A 18 -14.04 10.58 16.13
C ILE A 18 -12.83 10.56 15.19
N ILE A 19 -12.20 11.71 14.94
CA ILE A 19 -11.01 11.80 14.11
C ILE A 19 -9.87 10.94 14.69
N ALA A 20 -9.64 10.99 16.00
CA ALA A 20 -8.61 10.18 16.65
C ALA A 20 -8.87 8.66 16.49
N VAL A 21 -10.12 8.23 16.70
CA VAL A 21 -10.50 6.82 16.51
C VAL A 21 -10.28 6.36 15.07
N VAL A 22 -10.62 7.23 14.10
CA VAL A 22 -10.43 6.89 12.68
C VAL A 22 -8.96 6.83 12.31
N ILE A 23 -8.13 7.74 12.80
CA ILE A 23 -6.67 7.68 12.58
C ILE A 23 -6.12 6.36 13.10
N ILE A 24 -6.52 5.94 14.31
CA ILE A 24 -6.10 4.65 14.87
C ILE A 24 -6.57 3.49 14.00
N ALA A 25 -7.84 3.52 13.55
CA ALA A 25 -8.38 2.47 12.68
C ALA A 25 -7.64 2.39 11.35
N VAL A 26 -7.29 3.52 10.72
CA VAL A 26 -6.50 3.59 9.48
C VAL A 26 -5.11 3.01 9.72
N VAL A 27 -4.43 3.38 10.81
CA VAL A 27 -3.12 2.83 11.16
C VAL A 27 -3.17 1.32 11.32
N VAL A 28 -4.15 0.79 12.08
CA VAL A 28 -4.33 -0.65 12.25
C VAL A 28 -4.56 -1.36 10.90
N LEU A 29 -5.36 -0.77 10.02
CA LEU A 29 -5.62 -1.33 8.70
C LEU A 29 -4.36 -1.36 7.83
N VAL A 30 -3.54 -0.30 7.87
CA VAL A 30 -2.23 -0.25 7.20
C VAL A 30 -1.28 -1.31 7.76
N LEU A 31 -1.28 -1.51 9.10
CA LEU A 31 -0.48 -2.53 9.77
C LEU A 31 -0.85 -3.93 9.26
N ILE A 32 -2.13 -4.24 9.18
CA ILE A 32 -2.64 -5.52 8.68
C ILE A 32 -2.23 -5.73 7.21
N LEU A 33 -2.43 -4.72 6.35
CA LEU A 33 -2.07 -4.80 4.94
C LEU A 33 -0.58 -5.03 4.69
N ASN A 34 0.28 -4.29 5.41
CA ASN A 34 1.73 -4.40 5.25
C ASN A 34 2.31 -5.64 5.95
N GLY A 35 1.60 -6.18 6.95
CA GLY A 35 1.97 -7.41 7.64
C GLY A 35 1.48 -8.68 6.95
N ALA A 36 0.46 -8.58 6.12
CA ALA A 36 -0.14 -9.72 5.45
C ALA A 36 0.81 -10.31 4.40
N GLU A 37 1.11 -11.60 4.53
CA GLU A 37 1.93 -12.36 3.58
C GLU A 37 1.31 -13.72 3.27
N ARG A 38 1.41 -14.14 2.02
CA ARG A 38 1.06 -15.49 1.61
C ARG A 38 2.31 -16.35 1.52
N ARG A 39 2.38 -17.40 2.33
CA ARG A 39 3.50 -18.34 2.34
C ARG A 39 3.23 -19.47 1.36
N ILE A 40 4.11 -19.62 0.36
CA ILE A 40 4.05 -20.71 -0.61
C ILE A 40 5.01 -21.80 -0.14
N PRO A 41 4.54 -23.04 0.12
CA PRO A 41 5.43 -24.13 0.52
C PRO A 41 6.29 -24.55 -0.68
N VAL A 42 7.61 -24.66 -0.48
CA VAL A 42 8.59 -25.15 -1.43
C VAL A 42 9.32 -26.32 -0.83
N GLN A 43 9.44 -27.40 -1.56
CA GLN A 43 10.20 -28.57 -1.18
C GLN A 43 11.48 -28.64 -1.99
N TYR A 44 12.60 -28.89 -1.31
CA TYR A 44 13.89 -29.11 -1.97
C TYR A 44 14.20 -30.58 -2.04
N SER A 45 14.71 -31.01 -3.20
CA SER A 45 15.14 -32.42 -3.42
C SER A 45 16.28 -32.77 -2.48
N LYS A 46 16.24 -33.97 -1.92
CA LYS A 46 17.37 -34.54 -1.16
C LYS A 46 18.52 -34.75 -2.11
N LYS A 47 19.70 -34.21 -1.79
CA LYS A 47 20.95 -34.49 -2.53
C LYS A 47 21.79 -35.47 -1.74
N MET A 48 22.36 -36.46 -2.42
CA MET A 48 23.37 -37.33 -1.82
C MET A 48 24.71 -36.58 -1.81
N ALA A 49 25.25 -36.32 -0.65
CA ALA A 49 26.62 -35.84 -0.43
C ALA A 49 27.43 -36.97 0.19
N GLY A 50 28.10 -37.78 -0.64
CA GLY A 50 28.80 -38.99 -0.18
C GLY A 50 27.83 -40.08 0.30
N ARG A 51 28.06 -40.61 1.50
CA ARG A 51 27.20 -41.63 2.15
C ARG A 51 26.02 -41.09 2.95
N LYS A 52 25.89 -39.75 3.09
CA LYS A 52 24.80 -39.13 3.87
C LYS A 52 23.82 -38.40 2.94
N MET A 53 22.53 -38.63 3.17
CA MET A 53 21.46 -37.82 2.56
C MET A 53 21.44 -36.46 3.22
N VAL A 54 21.72 -35.41 2.45
CA VAL A 54 21.66 -34.00 2.91
C VAL A 54 20.57 -33.30 2.11
N GLY A 55 19.70 -32.55 2.77
CA GLY A 55 18.60 -31.81 2.14
C GLY A 55 17.22 -32.43 2.44
N GLY A 56 16.22 -31.96 1.76
CA GLY A 56 14.82 -32.32 2.01
C GLY A 56 14.13 -31.40 3.00
N GLN A 57 14.69 -30.22 3.21
CA GLN A 57 14.08 -29.17 4.04
C GLN A 57 12.94 -28.52 3.26
N SER A 58 11.77 -28.44 3.86
CA SER A 58 10.67 -27.65 3.32
C SER A 58 10.90 -26.20 3.74
N SER A 59 10.83 -25.29 2.79
CA SER A 59 10.91 -23.85 3.01
C SER A 59 9.64 -23.19 2.49
N ASN A 60 9.40 -21.95 2.89
CA ASN A 60 8.27 -21.17 2.42
C ASN A 60 8.77 -19.90 1.73
N ILE A 61 8.20 -19.57 0.58
CA ILE A 61 8.41 -18.28 -0.06
C ILE A 61 7.32 -17.32 0.43
N PRO A 62 7.67 -16.26 1.20
CA PRO A 62 6.70 -15.26 1.62
C PRO A 62 6.41 -14.29 0.49
N LEU A 63 5.15 -14.21 0.04
CA LEU A 63 4.66 -13.17 -0.87
C LEU A 63 3.86 -12.16 -0.07
N LYS A 64 4.36 -10.93 0.02
CA LYS A 64 3.65 -9.85 0.71
C LYS A 64 2.40 -9.47 -0.08
N VAL A 65 1.27 -9.26 0.59
CA VAL A 65 0.03 -8.80 -0.04
C VAL A 65 0.19 -7.38 -0.57
N ASN A 66 0.87 -6.52 0.17
CA ASN A 66 1.24 -5.20 -0.27
C ASN A 66 2.74 -5.16 -0.62
N THR A 67 3.10 -5.69 -1.79
CA THR A 67 4.48 -5.67 -2.29
C THR A 67 4.90 -4.27 -2.73
N ALA A 68 3.96 -3.47 -3.24
CA ALA A 68 4.20 -2.12 -3.73
C ALA A 68 4.33 -1.07 -2.61
N GLY A 69 3.95 -1.39 -1.38
CA GLY A 69 3.97 -0.45 -0.27
C GLY A 69 3.04 0.74 -0.48
N VAL A 70 3.51 1.93 -0.18
CA VAL A 70 2.77 3.20 -0.35
C VAL A 70 3.06 3.91 -1.68
N ILE A 71 3.99 3.39 -2.46
CA ILE A 71 4.47 4.02 -3.71
C ILE A 71 3.33 4.29 -4.70
N PRO A 72 2.38 3.38 -4.95
CA PRO A 72 1.25 3.62 -5.83
C PRO A 72 0.40 4.83 -5.45
N ILE A 73 0.19 5.05 -4.16
CA ILE A 73 -0.57 6.18 -3.64
C ILE A 73 0.17 7.49 -3.89
N ILE A 74 1.50 7.50 -3.69
CA ILE A 74 2.34 8.68 -3.92
C ILE A 74 2.32 9.07 -5.40
N PHE A 75 2.48 8.11 -6.31
CA PHE A 75 2.41 8.39 -7.75
C PHE A 75 1.03 8.87 -8.18
N ALA A 76 -0.03 8.21 -7.75
CA ALA A 76 -1.39 8.62 -8.07
C ALA A 76 -1.69 10.04 -7.58
N SER A 77 -1.36 10.37 -6.33
CA SER A 77 -1.55 11.72 -5.77
C SER A 77 -0.68 12.76 -6.45
N SER A 78 0.56 12.44 -6.83
CA SER A 78 1.47 13.34 -7.53
C SER A 78 0.93 13.68 -8.93
N ILE A 79 0.49 12.68 -9.69
CA ILE A 79 -0.11 12.91 -11.02
C ILE A 79 -1.38 13.76 -10.93
N MET A 80 -2.23 13.50 -9.93
CA MET A 80 -3.44 14.29 -9.73
C MET A 80 -3.15 15.75 -9.34
N SER A 81 -2.09 15.98 -8.57
CA SER A 81 -1.70 17.32 -8.11
C SER A 81 -0.91 18.11 -9.15
N PHE A 82 -0.24 17.44 -10.10
CA PHE A 82 0.64 18.06 -11.08
C PHE A 82 0.00 19.18 -11.89
N PRO A 83 -1.23 19.04 -12.48
CA PRO A 83 -1.87 20.13 -13.22
C PRO A 83 -2.15 21.36 -12.37
N SER A 84 -2.55 21.17 -11.10
CA SER A 84 -2.79 22.27 -10.17
C SER A 84 -1.52 23.06 -9.84
N ILE A 85 -0.39 22.36 -9.74
CA ILE A 85 0.93 22.95 -9.49
C ILE A 85 1.35 23.80 -10.70
N ILE A 86 1.23 23.26 -11.93
CA ILE A 86 1.57 24.01 -13.16
C ILE A 86 0.77 25.33 -13.24
N LEU A 87 -0.51 25.27 -12.94
CA LEU A 87 -1.36 26.47 -12.99
C LEU A 87 -0.96 27.51 -11.97
N SER A 88 -0.55 27.11 -10.79
CA SER A 88 -0.03 28.00 -9.78
C SER A 88 1.21 28.77 -10.28
N PHE A 89 2.07 28.12 -11.05
CA PHE A 89 3.24 28.78 -11.67
C PHE A 89 2.87 29.71 -12.82
N VAL A 90 1.82 29.40 -13.59
CA VAL A 90 1.36 30.25 -14.71
C VAL A 90 0.56 31.47 -14.21
N GLY A 91 0.24 31.55 -12.92
CA GLY A 91 -0.49 32.67 -12.32
C GLY A 91 -1.96 32.75 -12.72
N LYS A 92 -2.51 31.72 -13.37
CA LYS A 92 -3.92 31.63 -13.76
C LYS A 92 -4.68 30.74 -12.81
N SER A 93 -5.17 31.32 -11.73
CA SER A 93 -5.97 30.55 -10.73
C SER A 93 -7.40 30.24 -11.20
N ASP A 94 -7.94 30.98 -12.16
CA ASP A 94 -9.30 30.82 -12.66
C ASP A 94 -9.34 30.62 -14.18
N ILE A 95 -9.22 29.36 -14.59
CA ILE A 95 -9.52 28.98 -15.99
C ILE A 95 -11.02 28.69 -16.08
N LYS A 96 -11.75 29.55 -16.84
CA LYS A 96 -13.15 29.32 -17.19
C LYS A 96 -13.26 28.28 -18.29
N GLY A 97 -14.29 27.42 -18.25
CA GLY A 97 -14.55 26.40 -19.26
C GLY A 97 -14.12 24.99 -18.87
N ILE A 98 -13.96 24.12 -19.87
CA ILE A 98 -13.66 22.69 -19.70
C ILE A 98 -12.35 22.48 -18.92
N GLY A 99 -11.33 23.32 -19.18
CA GLY A 99 -10.06 23.26 -18.44
C GLY A 99 -10.23 23.52 -16.95
N GLY A 100 -11.04 24.50 -16.54
CA GLY A 100 -11.32 24.76 -15.13
C GLY A 100 -12.08 23.63 -14.44
N THR A 101 -12.97 22.94 -15.17
CA THR A 101 -13.69 21.77 -14.64
C THR A 101 -12.74 20.59 -14.44
N LEU A 102 -11.83 20.33 -15.38
CA LEU A 102 -10.81 19.28 -15.26
C LEU A 102 -9.90 19.51 -14.05
N ILE A 103 -9.49 20.76 -13.81
CA ILE A 103 -8.65 21.09 -12.67
C ILE A 103 -9.39 20.91 -11.35
N LYS A 104 -10.66 21.32 -11.30
CA LYS A 104 -11.51 21.08 -10.12
C LYS A 104 -11.70 19.58 -9.84
N MET A 105 -11.82 18.76 -10.89
CA MET A 105 -11.85 17.29 -10.80
C MET A 105 -10.56 16.72 -10.21
N LEU A 106 -9.40 17.24 -10.62
CA LEU A 106 -8.10 16.73 -10.17
C LEU A 106 -7.75 17.18 -8.76
N ASN A 107 -8.39 18.22 -8.24
CA ASN A 107 -8.16 18.73 -6.90
C ASN A 107 -8.96 17.92 -5.87
N SER A 108 -8.26 17.20 -5.01
CA SER A 108 -8.83 16.32 -3.98
C SER A 108 -9.75 17.02 -2.97
N ASN A 109 -9.59 18.34 -2.78
CA ASN A 109 -10.43 19.11 -1.85
C ASN A 109 -11.88 19.27 -2.36
N ASN A 110 -12.11 19.12 -3.66
CA ASN A 110 -13.42 19.33 -4.29
C ASN A 110 -14.22 18.04 -4.51
N TRP A 111 -13.67 16.85 -4.23
CA TRP A 111 -14.31 15.58 -4.57
C TRP A 111 -15.63 15.32 -3.85
N PHE A 112 -15.85 15.90 -2.70
CA PHE A 112 -17.08 15.78 -1.91
C PHE A 112 -17.92 17.05 -1.88
N ASP A 113 -17.71 17.97 -2.84
CA ASP A 113 -18.53 19.17 -2.94
C ASP A 113 -19.87 18.85 -3.59
N LYS A 114 -20.97 19.03 -2.83
CA LYS A 114 -22.35 18.78 -3.31
C LYS A 114 -22.77 19.69 -4.48
N THR A 115 -22.07 20.80 -4.66
CA THR A 115 -22.38 21.77 -5.72
C THR A 115 -21.84 21.36 -7.08
N ASN A 116 -20.84 20.50 -7.13
CA ASN A 116 -20.18 20.04 -8.37
C ASN A 116 -19.99 18.53 -8.40
N PRO A 117 -21.02 17.75 -8.79
CA PRO A 117 -20.94 16.28 -8.81
C PRO A 117 -19.88 15.76 -9.80
N VAL A 118 -19.49 16.57 -10.79
CA VAL A 118 -18.42 16.23 -11.76
C VAL A 118 -17.06 16.10 -11.06
N ALA A 119 -16.84 16.81 -9.94
CA ALA A 119 -15.60 16.69 -9.17
C ALA A 119 -15.41 15.29 -8.55
N SER A 120 -16.49 14.56 -8.26
CA SER A 120 -16.46 13.19 -7.76
C SER A 120 -15.85 12.19 -8.74
N LEU A 121 -15.84 12.48 -10.06
CA LEU A 121 -15.13 11.68 -11.06
C LEU A 121 -13.62 11.67 -10.83
N GLY A 122 -13.09 12.71 -10.19
CA GLY A 122 -11.68 12.74 -9.78
C GLY A 122 -11.32 11.63 -8.79
N LEU A 123 -12.23 11.30 -7.88
CA LEU A 123 -12.04 10.20 -6.94
C LEU A 123 -11.95 8.85 -7.67
N ILE A 124 -12.82 8.63 -8.67
CA ILE A 124 -12.80 7.40 -9.48
C ILE A 124 -11.48 7.31 -10.26
N LEU A 125 -11.03 8.41 -10.86
CA LEU A 125 -9.76 8.47 -11.57
C LEU A 125 -8.59 8.17 -10.61
N TYR A 126 -8.63 8.72 -9.40
CA TYR A 126 -7.63 8.44 -8.38
C TYR A 126 -7.56 6.96 -8.01
N ILE A 127 -8.72 6.31 -7.79
CA ILE A 127 -8.81 4.88 -7.50
C ILE A 127 -8.21 4.05 -8.64
N VAL A 128 -8.57 4.36 -9.88
CA VAL A 128 -8.02 3.69 -11.07
C VAL A 128 -6.51 3.84 -11.15
N LEU A 129 -5.99 5.04 -10.90
CA LEU A 129 -4.55 5.30 -10.87
C LEU A 129 -3.84 4.51 -9.77
N VAL A 130 -4.38 4.46 -8.56
CA VAL A 130 -3.80 3.67 -7.45
C VAL A 130 -3.70 2.20 -7.84
N ILE A 131 -4.78 1.62 -8.39
CA ILE A 131 -4.80 0.22 -8.83
C ILE A 131 -3.79 0.00 -9.97
N PHE A 132 -3.78 0.89 -10.96
CA PHE A 132 -2.84 0.82 -12.09
C PHE A 132 -1.38 0.82 -11.60
N PHE A 133 -1.03 1.77 -10.73
CA PHE A 133 0.33 1.85 -10.20
C PHE A 133 0.69 0.69 -9.27
N ALA A 134 -0.28 0.12 -8.55
CA ALA A 134 -0.04 -1.07 -7.75
C ALA A 134 0.37 -2.27 -8.62
N TYR A 135 -0.35 -2.50 -9.72
CA TYR A 135 0.02 -3.53 -10.69
C TYR A 135 1.34 -3.24 -11.37
N PHE A 136 1.52 -2.02 -11.87
CA PHE A 136 2.73 -1.59 -12.57
C PHE A 136 3.98 -1.76 -11.70
N TYR A 137 3.95 -1.25 -10.47
CA TYR A 137 5.10 -1.32 -9.56
C TYR A 137 5.40 -2.75 -9.14
N THR A 138 4.39 -3.55 -8.84
CA THR A 138 4.61 -4.95 -8.45
C THR A 138 5.18 -5.77 -9.60
N SER A 139 4.76 -5.52 -10.84
CA SER A 139 5.30 -6.21 -12.01
C SER A 139 6.77 -5.93 -12.27
N ILE A 140 7.26 -4.75 -11.87
CA ILE A 140 8.68 -4.39 -11.97
C ILE A 140 9.47 -4.99 -10.80
N THR A 141 8.91 -4.96 -9.60
CA THR A 141 9.62 -5.36 -8.38
C THR A 141 9.75 -6.88 -8.23
N PHE A 142 8.77 -7.62 -8.71
CA PHE A 142 8.73 -9.07 -8.61
C PHE A 142 8.73 -9.72 -9.98
N ASN A 143 9.78 -10.50 -10.26
CA ASN A 143 9.92 -11.26 -11.50
C ASN A 143 9.66 -12.76 -11.25
N PRO A 144 8.48 -13.30 -11.60
CA PRO A 144 8.14 -14.70 -11.38
C PRO A 144 9.05 -15.68 -12.13
N MET A 145 9.57 -15.28 -13.28
CA MET A 145 10.46 -16.11 -14.08
C MET A 145 11.79 -16.33 -13.35
N GLU A 146 12.38 -15.27 -12.82
CA GLU A 146 13.63 -15.33 -12.07
C GLU A 146 13.48 -16.17 -10.79
N VAL A 147 12.37 -16.00 -10.06
CA VAL A 147 12.08 -16.78 -8.86
C VAL A 147 11.94 -18.26 -9.19
N ALA A 148 11.21 -18.61 -10.25
CA ALA A 148 11.01 -19.99 -10.69
C ALA A 148 12.32 -20.65 -11.17
N ASP A 149 13.17 -19.91 -11.90
CA ASP A 149 14.47 -20.38 -12.35
C ASP A 149 15.45 -20.58 -11.19
N ASN A 150 15.49 -19.66 -10.22
CA ASN A 150 16.31 -19.79 -9.04
C ASN A 150 15.89 -21.00 -8.19
N MET A 151 14.58 -21.23 -8.02
CA MET A 151 14.05 -22.43 -7.38
C MET A 151 14.51 -23.71 -8.11
N LYS A 152 14.35 -23.73 -9.43
CA LYS A 152 14.74 -24.89 -10.25
C LYS A 152 16.23 -25.19 -10.13
N LYS A 153 17.10 -24.17 -10.19
CA LYS A 153 18.56 -24.31 -10.02
C LYS A 153 18.94 -24.89 -8.66
N GLN A 154 18.19 -24.54 -7.61
CA GLN A 154 18.40 -25.04 -6.26
C GLN A 154 17.78 -26.43 -6.02
N GLY A 155 17.07 -27.01 -7.02
CA GLY A 155 16.35 -28.26 -6.89
C GLY A 155 15.07 -28.17 -6.07
N GLY A 156 14.52 -26.93 -5.95
CA GLY A 156 13.25 -26.65 -5.30
C GLY A 156 12.07 -26.82 -6.26
N PHE A 157 10.94 -27.24 -5.73
CA PHE A 157 9.68 -27.34 -6.48
C PHE A 157 8.50 -27.05 -5.55
N ILE A 158 7.41 -26.57 -6.13
CA ILE A 158 6.14 -26.39 -5.43
C ILE A 158 5.38 -27.71 -5.50
N PRO A 159 4.90 -28.28 -4.36
CA PRO A 159 4.14 -29.52 -4.36
C PRO A 159 2.94 -29.44 -5.31
N GLY A 160 2.84 -30.44 -6.22
CA GLY A 160 1.76 -30.50 -7.20
C GLY A 160 1.98 -29.69 -8.49
N ILE A 161 3.08 -28.95 -8.63
CA ILE A 161 3.37 -28.12 -9.81
C ILE A 161 4.70 -28.54 -10.42
N ARG A 162 4.73 -28.74 -11.74
CA ARG A 162 5.96 -29.08 -12.46
C ARG A 162 6.94 -27.92 -12.46
N PRO A 163 8.23 -28.14 -12.14
CA PRO A 163 9.26 -27.10 -12.22
C PRO A 163 9.40 -26.55 -13.64
N GLY A 164 9.54 -25.23 -13.77
CA GLY A 164 9.69 -24.54 -15.05
C GLY A 164 8.50 -23.65 -15.38
N LYS A 165 8.02 -23.69 -16.63
CA LYS A 165 6.95 -22.81 -17.13
C LYS A 165 5.67 -22.87 -16.28
N SER A 166 5.24 -24.07 -15.88
CA SER A 166 4.05 -24.24 -15.03
C SER A 166 4.19 -23.54 -13.68
N THR A 167 5.40 -23.47 -13.12
CA THR A 167 5.67 -22.72 -11.88
C THR A 167 5.57 -21.22 -12.12
N VAL A 168 6.07 -20.71 -13.26
CA VAL A 168 5.95 -19.29 -13.63
C VAL A 168 4.49 -18.89 -13.79
N ASP A 169 3.72 -19.70 -14.52
CA ASP A 169 2.28 -19.44 -14.76
C ASP A 169 1.49 -19.44 -13.44
N TYR A 170 1.79 -20.37 -12.54
CA TYR A 170 1.19 -20.40 -11.20
C TYR A 170 1.53 -19.16 -10.38
N LEU A 171 2.80 -18.75 -10.35
CA LEU A 171 3.24 -17.56 -9.63
C LEU A 171 2.62 -16.29 -10.20
N ASN A 172 2.50 -16.15 -11.53
CA ASN A 172 1.85 -15.02 -12.18
C ASN A 172 0.38 -14.92 -11.79
N ASN A 173 -0.36 -16.02 -11.85
CA ASN A 173 -1.77 -16.04 -11.47
C ASN A 173 -1.94 -15.70 -9.99
N LEU A 174 -1.12 -16.28 -9.11
CA LEU A 174 -1.17 -16.02 -7.68
C LEU A 174 -0.86 -14.56 -7.37
N LEU A 175 0.15 -13.98 -8.02
CA LEU A 175 0.51 -12.57 -7.88
C LEU A 175 -0.64 -11.66 -8.30
N SER A 176 -1.29 -11.92 -9.43
CA SER A 176 -2.42 -11.10 -9.89
C SER A 176 -3.53 -11.03 -8.84
N TYR A 177 -3.87 -12.15 -8.20
CA TYR A 177 -4.85 -12.15 -7.11
C TYR A 177 -4.37 -11.39 -5.87
N ILE A 178 -3.12 -11.59 -5.47
CA ILE A 178 -2.54 -10.93 -4.30
C ILE A 178 -2.46 -9.42 -4.52
N ILE A 179 -2.01 -8.98 -5.71
CA ILE A 179 -1.94 -7.57 -6.07
C ILE A 179 -3.32 -6.93 -6.04
N PHE A 180 -4.35 -7.61 -6.57
CA PHE A 180 -5.70 -7.10 -6.57
C PHE A 180 -6.23 -6.87 -5.14
N ILE A 181 -6.03 -7.83 -4.25
CA ILE A 181 -6.42 -7.72 -2.82
C ILE A 181 -5.64 -6.58 -2.16
N GLY A 182 -4.33 -6.50 -2.39
CA GLY A 182 -3.46 -5.44 -1.86
C GLY A 182 -3.86 -4.06 -2.38
N ALA A 183 -4.12 -3.92 -3.68
CA ALA A 183 -4.56 -2.68 -4.30
C ALA A 183 -5.94 -2.22 -3.80
N ALA A 184 -6.87 -3.16 -3.62
CA ALA A 184 -8.18 -2.87 -3.04
C ALA A 184 -8.05 -2.36 -1.59
N GLY A 185 -7.23 -3.03 -0.78
CA GLY A 185 -6.94 -2.59 0.58
C GLY A 185 -6.28 -1.22 0.64
N LEU A 186 -5.27 -0.97 -0.20
CA LEU A 186 -4.61 0.34 -0.33
C LEU A 186 -5.60 1.43 -0.75
N THR A 187 -6.49 1.13 -1.68
CA THR A 187 -7.52 2.07 -2.15
C THR A 187 -8.46 2.45 -1.02
N ILE A 188 -8.93 1.49 -0.22
CA ILE A 188 -9.79 1.76 0.94
C ILE A 188 -9.07 2.71 1.90
N VAL A 189 -7.82 2.39 2.27
CA VAL A 189 -7.00 3.22 3.17
C VAL A 189 -6.79 4.63 2.61
N ALA A 190 -6.52 4.74 1.30
CA ALA A 190 -6.27 6.02 0.64
C ALA A 190 -7.51 6.92 0.55
N VAL A 191 -8.70 6.33 0.43
CA VAL A 191 -9.96 7.05 0.25
C VAL A 191 -10.58 7.51 1.59
N ILE A 192 -10.35 6.78 2.69
CA ILE A 192 -10.89 7.11 4.02
C ILE A 192 -10.67 8.58 4.41
N PRO A 193 -9.46 9.17 4.32
CA PRO A 193 -9.21 10.55 4.72
C PRO A 193 -10.00 11.57 3.87
N PHE A 194 -10.20 11.30 2.60
CA PHE A 194 -11.00 12.17 1.72
C PHE A 194 -12.47 12.17 2.13
N PHE A 195 -13.03 11.02 2.51
CA PHE A 195 -14.38 10.95 3.06
C PHE A 195 -14.53 11.79 4.32
N PHE A 196 -13.55 11.74 5.22
CA PHE A 196 -13.59 12.51 6.45
C PHE A 196 -13.51 14.02 6.21
N ASN A 197 -12.64 14.47 5.32
CA ASN A 197 -12.56 15.88 4.94
C ASN A 197 -13.88 16.39 4.32
N GLY A 198 -14.51 15.56 3.49
CA GLY A 198 -15.79 15.91 2.85
C GLY A 198 -16.99 15.98 3.80
N PHE A 199 -17.10 15.00 4.71
CA PHE A 199 -18.25 14.92 5.62
C PHE A 199 -18.14 15.87 6.82
N PHE A 200 -16.96 15.96 7.42
CA PHE A 200 -16.80 16.72 8.67
C PHE A 200 -16.35 18.16 8.46
N LYS A 201 -16.05 18.56 7.18
CA LYS A 201 -15.44 19.89 6.87
C LYS A 201 -14.31 20.24 7.85
N ALA A 202 -13.71 19.22 8.41
CA ALA A 202 -12.56 19.37 9.25
C ALA A 202 -11.43 19.79 8.31
N ASN A 203 -10.97 21.04 8.41
CA ASN A 203 -9.71 21.50 7.81
C ASN A 203 -8.54 20.76 8.50
N VAL A 204 -8.59 19.42 8.49
CA VAL A 204 -7.48 18.59 8.94
C VAL A 204 -6.50 18.60 7.77
N SER A 205 -5.56 19.52 7.83
CA SER A 205 -4.46 19.67 6.86
C SER A 205 -3.50 18.47 6.85
N PHE A 206 -3.80 17.41 7.62
CA PHE A 206 -3.13 16.14 7.51
C PHE A 206 -3.66 15.44 6.26
N GLY A 207 -2.94 15.61 5.15
CA GLY A 207 -3.19 14.81 3.96
C GLY A 207 -3.21 13.35 4.34
N GLY A 208 -4.32 12.64 4.05
CA GLY A 208 -4.48 11.23 4.43
C GLY A 208 -3.35 10.35 3.96
N THR A 209 -2.71 10.71 2.85
CA THR A 209 -1.49 10.07 2.33
C THR A 209 -0.31 10.19 3.31
N SER A 210 -0.15 11.29 4.04
CA SER A 210 0.94 11.46 5.00
C SER A 210 0.87 10.47 6.15
N LEU A 211 -0.33 10.19 6.67
CA LEU A 211 -0.52 9.19 7.74
C LEU A 211 -0.15 7.78 7.27
N ILE A 212 -0.52 7.44 6.04
CA ILE A 212 -0.20 6.14 5.45
C ILE A 212 1.32 6.00 5.28
N ILE A 213 1.98 7.05 4.78
CA ILE A 213 3.43 7.08 4.59
C ILE A 213 4.13 6.91 5.94
N ILE A 214 3.76 7.70 6.95
CA ILE A 214 4.36 7.62 8.29
C ILE A 214 4.19 6.22 8.88
N ALA A 215 2.98 5.66 8.86
CA ALA A 215 2.71 4.34 9.40
C ALA A 215 3.52 3.24 8.67
N SER A 216 3.60 3.31 7.35
CA SER A 216 4.35 2.34 6.56
C SER A 216 5.86 2.43 6.77
N VAL A 217 6.42 3.64 6.84
CA VAL A 217 7.85 3.85 7.09
C VAL A 217 8.23 3.36 8.48
N ILE A 218 7.43 3.64 9.52
CA ILE A 218 7.67 3.14 10.88
C ILE A 218 7.70 1.61 10.89
N LEU A 219 6.73 0.97 10.22
CA LEU A 219 6.67 -0.48 10.15
C LEU A 219 7.86 -1.10 9.43
N GLU A 220 8.25 -0.52 8.31
CA GLU A 220 9.39 -1.01 7.54
C GLU A 220 10.69 -0.86 8.34
N THR A 221 10.86 0.28 9.02
CA THR A 221 12.00 0.52 9.91
C THR A 221 12.03 -0.48 11.07
N LEU A 222 10.89 -0.76 11.72
CA LEU A 222 10.82 -1.75 12.79
C LEU A 222 11.20 -3.15 12.31
N LYS A 223 10.70 -3.58 11.14
CA LYS A 223 11.07 -4.87 10.54
C LYS A 223 12.56 -4.96 10.19
N GLN A 224 13.16 -3.87 9.71
CA GLN A 224 14.60 -3.82 9.44
C GLN A 224 15.41 -3.93 10.72
N ILE A 225 15.03 -3.22 11.79
CA ILE A 225 15.68 -3.30 13.09
C ILE A 225 15.59 -4.73 13.65
N GLU A 226 14.40 -5.33 13.61
CA GLU A 226 14.17 -6.71 14.06
C GLU A 226 15.07 -7.70 13.30
N SER A 227 15.15 -7.57 11.97
CA SER A 227 16.02 -8.37 11.12
C SER A 227 17.50 -8.22 11.49
N MET A 228 17.96 -6.99 11.74
CA MET A 228 19.34 -6.73 12.16
C MET A 228 19.66 -7.29 13.55
N MET A 229 18.70 -7.23 14.47
CA MET A 229 18.87 -7.79 15.82
C MET A 229 18.99 -9.32 15.79
N LEU A 230 18.19 -10.00 14.96
CA LEU A 230 18.29 -11.46 14.79
C LEU A 230 19.65 -11.89 14.26
N VAL A 231 20.21 -11.18 13.29
CA VAL A 231 21.54 -11.46 12.73
C VAL A 231 22.64 -11.24 13.77
N ARG A 232 22.50 -10.26 14.66
CA ARG A 232 23.47 -9.96 15.71
C ARG A 232 23.51 -11.01 16.81
N ASN A 233 22.36 -11.56 17.20
CA ASN A 233 22.28 -12.63 18.19
C ASN A 233 22.93 -13.93 17.71
N TYR A 234 22.91 -14.21 16.38
CA TYR A 234 23.56 -15.40 15.82
C TYR A 234 25.09 -15.35 15.87
N LYS A 235 25.70 -14.15 15.81
CA LYS A 235 27.15 -13.99 15.92
C LYS A 235 27.69 -14.20 17.35
N GLY A 236 26.85 -14.01 18.36
CA GLY A 236 27.21 -14.26 19.75
C GLY A 236 27.36 -15.74 20.11
N PHE A 237 26.71 -16.64 19.36
CA PHE A 237 26.78 -18.09 19.60
C PHE A 237 27.96 -18.81 18.91
N LEU A 238 28.68 -18.10 18.02
CA LEU A 238 29.79 -18.67 17.25
C LEU A 238 31.18 -18.26 17.78
N ASN A 239 31.23 -17.50 18.85
CA ASN A 239 32.48 -16.99 19.45
C ASN A 239 32.80 -17.58 20.85
N ASP A 240 32.18 -18.73 21.20
CA ASP A 240 32.59 -19.54 22.37
C ASP A 240 33.17 -20.87 21.90
#